data_42f4f0123c017a84b8d14f99e115021c
#
_entry.id   42f4f0123c017a84b8d14f99e115021c
#
_cell.length_a   1.000
_cell.length_b   1.000
_cell.length_c   1.000
_cell.angle_alpha   90.00
_cell.angle_beta   90.00
_cell.angle_gamma   90.00
#
_symmetry.space_group_name_H-M   'P 1'
#
loop_
_entity.id
_entity.type
_entity.pdbx_description
1 polymer ?
#
loop_
_entity_poly.entity_id
_entity_poly.type
_entity_poly.pdbx_seq_one_letter_code
_entity_poly.pdbx_strand_id
1 'polypeptide(L)'
;VNPNCPNLNPIVFQYVLGNPENLDPTYLDAAIYAFVEIDDDGNLNVPSPRYLNQMLALKDVKPSLKIIAAIGGWGADGFSDAALTPTSRYNFARNVNQLVNDYGLDGIDIDWEYPGSGASGIKARPEDKENFTLLLTALRDVLGEDKWISVAGTGDTGYINRSAEIDKIAPIITYFNLMSYDFTAGETGDRGKKHQ
;
A
#
# COMPACT_ATOMS: atom_id res chain seq x y z
N VAL A 1 -19.51 -22.82 -1.41
CA VAL A 1 -19.00 -21.97 -0.31
C VAL A 1 -18.40 -22.91 0.71
N ASN A 2 -17.12 -22.76 1.05
CA ASN A 2 -16.46 -23.59 2.07
C ASN A 2 -17.10 -23.29 3.43
N PRO A 3 -17.73 -24.29 4.13
CA PRO A 3 -18.39 -24.04 5.41
C PRO A 3 -17.41 -23.68 6.54
N ASN A 4 -16.11 -23.81 6.31
CA ASN A 4 -15.05 -23.43 7.25
C ASN A 4 -14.46 -22.05 6.96
N CYS A 5 -14.93 -21.34 5.94
CA CYS A 5 -14.59 -19.93 5.78
C CYS A 5 -15.40 -19.13 6.82
N PRO A 6 -14.77 -18.38 7.73
CA PRO A 6 -15.53 -17.46 8.55
C PRO A 6 -16.34 -16.55 7.62
N ASN A 7 -17.53 -16.16 8.04
CA ASN A 7 -18.32 -15.12 7.34
C ASN A 7 -17.53 -13.82 7.40
N LEU A 8 -16.58 -13.69 6.49
CA LEU A 8 -15.88 -12.42 6.27
C LEU A 8 -16.94 -11.49 5.67
N ASN A 9 -17.35 -10.50 6.43
CA ASN A 9 -18.10 -9.40 5.83
C ASN A 9 -17.20 -8.82 4.75
N PRO A 10 -17.65 -8.78 3.48
CA PRO A 10 -16.86 -8.17 2.43
C PRO A 10 -16.62 -6.71 2.80
N ILE A 11 -15.40 -6.24 2.63
CA ILE A 11 -15.05 -4.83 2.77
C ILE A 11 -14.89 -4.22 1.38
N VAL A 12 -15.33 -2.98 1.24
CA VAL A 12 -15.22 -2.21 0.01
C VAL A 12 -14.27 -1.04 0.26
N PHE A 13 -13.19 -0.99 -0.49
CA PHE A 13 -12.27 0.15 -0.44
C PHE A 13 -11.89 0.60 -1.84
N GLN A 14 -11.47 1.86 -1.95
CA GLN A 14 -11.13 2.49 -3.22
C GLN A 14 -9.83 3.27 -3.10
N TYR A 15 -8.91 3.06 -4.05
CA TYR A 15 -7.78 3.96 -4.25
C TYR A 15 -8.27 5.24 -4.92
N VAL A 16 -7.81 6.37 -4.39
CA VAL A 16 -8.19 7.70 -4.83
C VAL A 16 -6.96 8.43 -5.35
N LEU A 17 -6.83 8.47 -6.67
CA LEU A 17 -5.78 9.19 -7.36
C LEU A 17 -6.29 10.57 -7.78
N GLY A 18 -5.68 11.62 -7.27
CA GLY A 18 -6.04 13.00 -7.60
C GLY A 18 -7.21 13.56 -6.77
N ASN A 19 -8.07 14.37 -7.38
CA ASN A 19 -9.12 15.12 -6.68
C ASN A 19 -10.26 14.22 -6.18
N PRO A 20 -10.53 14.14 -4.85
CA PRO A 20 -11.58 13.32 -4.28
C PRO A 20 -12.99 13.96 -4.32
N GLU A 21 -13.19 15.05 -5.04
CA GLU A 21 -14.42 15.85 -5.01
C GLU A 21 -15.71 15.04 -5.26
N ASN A 22 -15.62 13.99 -6.08
CA ASN A 22 -16.75 13.15 -6.44
C ASN A 22 -16.73 11.78 -5.70
N LEU A 23 -15.91 11.63 -4.67
CA LEU A 23 -15.86 10.40 -3.90
C LEU A 23 -17.09 10.27 -3.00
N ASP A 24 -17.92 9.27 -3.28
CA ASP A 24 -19.08 8.95 -2.44
C ASP A 24 -18.66 7.89 -1.39
N PRO A 25 -18.63 8.24 -0.09
CA PRO A 25 -18.23 7.31 0.95
C PRO A 25 -19.32 6.31 1.34
N THR A 26 -20.55 6.42 0.80
CA THR A 26 -21.74 5.68 1.26
C THR A 26 -21.48 4.18 1.36
N TYR A 27 -20.83 3.59 0.37
CA TYR A 27 -20.59 2.15 0.29
C TYR A 27 -19.13 1.75 0.59
N LEU A 28 -18.28 2.71 0.94
CA LEU A 28 -16.86 2.44 1.21
C LEU A 28 -16.63 2.15 2.69
N ASP A 29 -15.87 1.12 2.98
CA ASP A 29 -15.31 0.87 4.32
C ASP A 29 -13.98 1.60 4.50
N ALA A 30 -13.21 1.76 3.40
CA ALA A 30 -11.99 2.54 3.39
C ALA A 30 -11.79 3.31 2.09
N ALA A 31 -11.10 4.45 2.17
CA ALA A 31 -10.57 5.19 1.03
C ALA A 31 -9.06 5.32 1.19
N ILE A 32 -8.32 4.99 0.14
CA ILE A 32 -6.87 4.93 0.13
C ILE A 32 -6.36 6.09 -0.72
N TYR A 33 -5.71 7.07 -0.08
CA TYR A 33 -5.06 8.19 -0.77
C TYR A 33 -3.86 7.70 -1.57
N ALA A 34 -3.82 7.95 -2.86
CA ALA A 34 -2.73 7.59 -3.74
C ALA A 34 -2.12 8.86 -4.37
N PHE A 35 -0.85 9.16 -4.19
CA PHE A 35 0.12 8.43 -3.37
C PHE A 35 0.91 9.40 -2.50
N VAL A 36 1.45 8.90 -1.40
CA VAL A 36 2.52 9.53 -0.64
C VAL A 36 3.85 9.11 -1.28
N GLU A 37 4.69 10.09 -1.57
CA GLU A 37 6.02 9.86 -2.14
C GLU A 37 7.02 9.48 -1.05
N ILE A 38 8.00 8.66 -1.42
CA ILE A 38 9.16 8.29 -0.60
C ILE A 38 10.43 8.71 -1.33
N ASP A 39 11.41 9.26 -0.61
CA ASP A 39 12.74 9.52 -1.13
C ASP A 39 13.78 8.47 -0.69
N ASP A 40 15.03 8.59 -1.21
CA ASP A 40 16.12 7.65 -0.94
C ASP A 40 16.53 7.61 0.55
N ASP A 41 16.21 8.64 1.32
CA ASP A 41 16.46 8.72 2.76
C ASP A 41 15.27 8.17 3.58
N GLY A 42 14.19 7.75 2.92
CA GLY A 42 12.97 7.25 3.55
C GLY A 42 12.08 8.35 4.13
N ASN A 43 12.28 9.61 3.70
CA ASN A 43 11.36 10.69 4.05
C ASN A 43 10.10 10.61 3.19
N LEU A 44 9.00 11.10 3.74
CA LEU A 44 7.69 11.05 3.11
C LEU A 44 7.22 12.44 2.73
N ASN A 45 6.65 12.55 1.54
CA ASN A 45 6.02 13.76 1.04
C ASN A 45 4.57 13.47 0.60
N VAL A 46 3.65 14.30 1.03
CA VAL A 46 2.25 14.27 0.57
C VAL A 46 2.10 15.32 -0.53
N PRO A 47 2.06 14.94 -1.83
CA PRO A 47 2.06 15.91 -2.93
C PRO A 47 0.83 16.83 -2.92
N SER A 48 -0.28 16.35 -2.41
CA SER A 48 -1.54 17.08 -2.36
C SER A 48 -2.20 16.99 -0.99
N PRO A 49 -1.68 17.70 0.05
CA PRO A 49 -2.26 17.69 1.39
C PRO A 49 -3.73 18.10 1.41
N ARG A 50 -4.12 19.00 0.48
CA ARG A 50 -5.52 19.41 0.32
C ARG A 50 -6.44 18.22 0.01
N TYR A 51 -6.02 17.32 -0.89
CA TYR A 51 -6.84 16.17 -1.27
C TYR A 51 -6.95 15.15 -0.13
N LEU A 52 -5.85 14.92 0.58
CA LEU A 52 -5.88 14.07 1.77
C LEU A 52 -6.82 14.64 2.85
N ASN A 53 -6.76 15.96 3.10
CA ASN A 53 -7.67 16.62 4.04
C ASN A 53 -9.15 16.56 3.59
N GLN A 54 -9.43 16.65 2.29
CA GLN A 54 -10.78 16.45 1.76
C GLN A 54 -11.29 15.01 1.99
N MET A 55 -10.41 14.00 1.84
CA MET A 55 -10.78 12.62 2.17
C MET A 55 -11.03 12.44 3.67
N LEU A 56 -10.21 13.03 4.53
CA LEU A 56 -10.41 12.99 5.98
C LEU A 56 -11.74 13.62 6.40
N ALA A 57 -12.16 14.71 5.75
CA ALA A 57 -13.44 15.35 6.01
C ALA A 57 -14.66 14.46 5.67
N LEU A 58 -14.50 13.42 4.85
CA LEU A 58 -15.57 12.44 4.59
C LEU A 58 -15.96 11.65 5.85
N LYS A 59 -15.10 11.60 6.86
CA LYS A 59 -15.43 11.00 8.18
C LYS A 59 -16.51 11.79 8.92
N ASP A 60 -16.72 13.06 8.60
CA ASP A 60 -17.84 13.85 9.14
C ASP A 60 -19.19 13.33 8.63
N VAL A 61 -19.21 12.79 7.41
CA VAL A 61 -20.39 12.18 6.78
C VAL A 61 -20.51 10.70 7.16
N LYS A 62 -19.39 9.98 7.18
CA LYS A 62 -19.33 8.55 7.52
C LYS A 62 -18.21 8.30 8.55
N PRO A 63 -18.50 8.40 9.86
CA PRO A 63 -17.48 8.24 10.91
C PRO A 63 -16.77 6.88 10.92
N SER A 64 -17.41 5.83 10.38
CA SER A 64 -16.80 4.50 10.27
C SER A 64 -15.82 4.35 9.11
N LEU A 65 -15.76 5.33 8.19
CA LEU A 65 -14.86 5.30 7.05
C LEU A 65 -13.40 5.30 7.51
N LYS A 66 -12.59 4.38 6.99
CA LYS A 66 -11.15 4.36 7.22
C LYS A 66 -10.45 5.18 6.14
N ILE A 67 -9.52 6.04 6.55
CA ILE A 67 -8.66 6.78 5.61
C ILE A 67 -7.23 6.24 5.74
N ILE A 68 -6.75 5.68 4.64
CA ILE A 68 -5.46 5.02 4.49
C ILE A 68 -4.61 5.85 3.54
N ALA A 69 -3.30 5.92 3.75
CA ALA A 69 -2.37 6.52 2.79
C ALA A 69 -1.53 5.42 2.12
N ALA A 70 -1.60 5.34 0.80
CA ALA A 70 -0.71 4.51 0.01
C ALA A 70 0.62 5.24 -0.21
N ILE A 71 1.71 4.56 0.13
CA ILE A 71 3.08 5.03 -0.04
C ILE A 71 3.67 4.28 -1.21
N GLY A 72 4.20 5.00 -2.21
CA GLY A 72 4.84 4.40 -3.37
C GLY A 72 4.08 4.59 -4.67
N GLY A 73 3.75 3.48 -5.34
CA GLY A 73 3.18 3.44 -6.68
C GLY A 73 4.22 3.19 -7.77
N TRP A 74 3.78 3.01 -9.00
CA TRP A 74 4.67 2.70 -10.13
C TRP A 74 5.76 3.74 -10.32
N GLY A 75 7.03 3.28 -10.24
CA GLY A 75 8.21 4.14 -10.42
C GLY A 75 8.65 4.92 -9.19
N ALA A 76 7.96 4.79 -8.06
CA ALA A 76 8.41 5.37 -6.79
C ALA A 76 9.63 4.62 -6.26
N ASP A 77 10.75 5.32 -6.14
CA ASP A 77 12.01 4.78 -5.62
C ASP A 77 12.20 5.15 -4.13
N GLY A 78 13.19 4.52 -3.46
CA GLY A 78 13.51 4.75 -2.05
C GLY A 78 13.26 3.54 -1.14
N PHE A 79 12.36 2.64 -1.48
CA PHE A 79 12.04 1.47 -0.63
C PHE A 79 13.22 0.53 -0.41
N SER A 80 14.01 0.26 -1.46
CA SER A 80 15.16 -0.65 -1.35
C SER A 80 16.23 -0.11 -0.38
N ASP A 81 16.39 1.22 -0.27
CA ASP A 81 17.26 1.87 0.72
C ASP A 81 16.61 1.89 2.11
N ALA A 82 15.33 2.25 2.19
CA ALA A 82 14.58 2.25 3.44
C ALA A 82 14.52 0.85 4.09
N ALA A 83 14.47 -0.20 3.30
CA ALA A 83 14.39 -1.58 3.76
C ALA A 83 15.75 -2.20 4.12
N LEU A 84 16.88 -1.60 3.72
CA LEU A 84 18.20 -2.23 3.69
C LEU A 84 18.73 -2.63 5.06
N THR A 85 18.66 -1.75 6.03
CA THR A 85 19.24 -1.97 7.36
C THR A 85 18.19 -1.86 8.48
N PRO A 86 18.43 -2.45 9.66
CA PRO A 86 17.54 -2.24 10.80
C PRO A 86 17.32 -0.75 11.11
N THR A 87 18.36 0.06 11.02
CA THR A 87 18.27 1.50 11.29
C THR A 87 17.39 2.21 10.27
N SER A 88 17.59 1.95 8.96
CA SER A 88 16.77 2.58 7.91
C SER A 88 15.30 2.13 7.99
N ARG A 89 15.04 0.84 8.26
CA ARG A 89 13.67 0.33 8.47
C ARG A 89 12.92 1.04 9.60
N TYR A 90 13.56 1.19 10.76
CA TYR A 90 12.93 1.87 11.89
C TYR A 90 12.86 3.39 11.70
N ASN A 91 13.78 4.00 10.94
CA ASN A 91 13.65 5.40 10.54
C ASN A 91 12.42 5.60 9.65
N PHE A 92 12.28 4.78 8.61
CA PHE A 92 11.11 4.81 7.74
C PHE A 92 9.81 4.57 8.53
N ALA A 93 9.77 3.55 9.39
CA ALA A 93 8.59 3.25 10.20
C ALA A 93 8.21 4.42 11.13
N ARG A 94 9.18 5.15 11.70
CA ARG A 94 8.91 6.37 12.48
C ARG A 94 8.37 7.51 11.62
N ASN A 95 8.92 7.72 10.41
CA ASN A 95 8.41 8.71 9.48
C ASN A 95 6.95 8.41 9.08
N VAL A 96 6.64 7.12 8.83
CA VAL A 96 5.27 6.67 8.58
C VAL A 96 4.37 6.91 9.78
N ASN A 97 4.81 6.59 10.98
CA ASN A 97 4.03 6.83 12.20
C ASN A 97 3.77 8.33 12.43
N GLN A 98 4.75 9.17 12.13
CA GLN A 98 4.57 10.62 12.18
C GLN A 98 3.48 11.07 11.21
N LEU A 99 3.54 10.61 9.94
CA LEU A 99 2.50 10.88 8.93
C LEU A 99 1.11 10.44 9.41
N VAL A 100 1.00 9.22 9.95
CA VAL A 100 -0.25 8.66 10.46
C VAL A 100 -0.82 9.53 11.59
N ASN A 101 0.03 10.00 12.49
CA ASN A 101 -0.39 10.85 13.61
C ASN A 101 -0.75 12.26 13.17
N ASP A 102 0.04 12.88 12.29
CA ASP A 102 -0.17 14.25 11.83
C ASP A 102 -1.50 14.43 11.09
N TYR A 103 -1.90 13.41 10.33
CA TYR A 103 -3.17 13.42 9.59
C TYR A 103 -4.31 12.65 10.29
N GLY A 104 -4.03 11.92 11.35
CA GLY A 104 -5.04 11.07 12.00
C GLY A 104 -5.52 9.91 11.12
N LEU A 105 -4.59 9.30 10.36
CA LEU A 105 -4.89 8.19 9.47
C LEU A 105 -5.23 6.90 10.23
N ASP A 106 -6.06 6.07 9.62
CA ASP A 106 -6.38 4.75 10.15
C ASP A 106 -5.31 3.69 9.81
N GLY A 107 -4.39 4.00 8.91
CA GLY A 107 -3.28 3.14 8.53
C GLY A 107 -2.60 3.54 7.23
N ILE A 108 -1.83 2.61 6.69
CA ILE A 108 -1.05 2.79 5.47
C ILE A 108 -1.19 1.60 4.53
N ASP A 109 -0.89 1.84 3.28
CA ASP A 109 -0.72 0.84 2.25
C ASP A 109 0.69 0.96 1.66
N ILE A 110 1.39 -0.15 1.47
CA ILE A 110 2.73 -0.16 0.87
C ILE A 110 2.61 -0.65 -0.57
N ASP A 111 2.89 0.26 -1.49
CA ASP A 111 2.84 0.01 -2.92
C ASP A 111 4.25 0.09 -3.52
N TRP A 112 5.07 -0.90 -3.19
CA TRP A 112 6.42 -1.06 -3.72
C TRP A 112 6.41 -1.94 -4.97
N GLU A 113 6.67 -1.34 -6.13
CA GLU A 113 6.55 -2.01 -7.44
C GLU A 113 7.90 -2.14 -8.16
N TYR A 114 8.69 -3.16 -7.85
CA TYR A 114 8.48 -4.26 -6.92
C TYR A 114 9.77 -4.60 -6.17
N PRO A 115 9.73 -5.17 -4.96
CA PRO A 115 10.94 -5.66 -4.29
C PRO A 115 11.74 -6.61 -5.17
N GLY A 116 13.05 -6.40 -5.25
CA GLY A 116 13.95 -7.22 -6.09
C GLY A 116 13.77 -7.05 -7.59
N SER A 117 13.02 -6.05 -8.05
CA SER A 117 12.78 -5.78 -9.46
C SER A 117 12.97 -4.31 -9.81
N GLY A 118 13.86 -4.03 -10.76
CA GLY A 118 14.02 -2.69 -11.33
C GLY A 118 13.13 -2.40 -12.54
N ALA A 119 11.99 -3.08 -12.69
CA ALA A 119 11.16 -3.01 -13.89
C ALA A 119 10.59 -1.61 -14.16
N SER A 120 10.29 -0.84 -13.12
CA SER A 120 9.82 0.55 -13.20
C SER A 120 10.94 1.59 -13.21
N GLY A 121 12.21 1.16 -13.31
CA GLY A 121 13.39 2.04 -13.26
C GLY A 121 13.87 2.34 -11.84
N ILE A 122 13.29 1.71 -10.83
CA ILE A 122 13.66 1.87 -9.42
C ILE A 122 14.90 1.05 -9.05
N LYS A 123 15.52 1.42 -7.93
CA LYS A 123 16.59 0.64 -7.32
C LYS A 123 16.06 -0.71 -6.83
N ALA A 124 16.82 -1.78 -7.12
CA ALA A 124 16.48 -3.13 -6.70
C ALA A 124 17.72 -3.88 -6.24
N ARG A 125 17.56 -4.70 -5.20
CA ARG A 125 18.60 -5.56 -4.63
C ARG A 125 18.11 -7.00 -4.50
N PRO A 126 18.99 -7.99 -4.58
CA PRO A 126 18.60 -9.40 -4.39
C PRO A 126 17.93 -9.70 -3.05
N GLU A 127 18.32 -8.97 -1.98
CA GLU A 127 17.81 -9.09 -0.62
C GLU A 127 16.50 -8.35 -0.37
N ASP A 128 15.96 -7.61 -1.33
CA ASP A 128 14.74 -6.80 -1.14
C ASP A 128 13.54 -7.64 -0.71
N LYS A 129 13.43 -8.88 -1.18
CA LYS A 129 12.37 -9.80 -0.78
C LYS A 129 12.33 -10.04 0.72
N GLU A 130 13.47 -10.37 1.32
CA GLU A 130 13.60 -10.59 2.76
C GLU A 130 13.51 -9.26 3.52
N ASN A 131 14.14 -8.22 2.99
CA ASN A 131 14.12 -6.88 3.57
C ASN A 131 12.71 -6.29 3.59
N PHE A 132 11.86 -6.64 2.63
CA PHE A 132 10.46 -6.21 2.62
C PHE A 132 9.68 -6.81 3.81
N THR A 133 9.87 -8.09 4.09
CA THR A 133 9.30 -8.71 5.31
C THR A 133 9.75 -7.99 6.57
N LEU A 134 11.04 -7.66 6.68
CA LEU A 134 11.61 -6.95 7.82
C LEU A 134 11.12 -5.50 7.92
N LEU A 135 10.90 -4.82 6.78
CA LEU A 135 10.32 -3.49 6.74
C LEU A 135 8.88 -3.48 7.26
N LEU A 136 8.06 -4.43 6.80
CA LEU A 136 6.68 -4.59 7.28
C LEU A 136 6.62 -4.93 8.77
N THR A 137 7.57 -5.73 9.26
CA THR A 137 7.70 -6.00 10.70
C THR A 137 7.99 -4.72 11.47
N ALA A 138 8.96 -3.91 11.03
CA ALA A 138 9.28 -2.64 11.68
C ALA A 138 8.10 -1.65 11.66
N LEU A 139 7.32 -1.63 10.57
CA LEU A 139 6.09 -0.84 10.48
C LEU A 139 5.05 -1.31 11.51
N ARG A 140 4.84 -2.62 11.63
CA ARG A 140 3.89 -3.18 12.59
C ARG A 140 4.32 -2.90 14.04
N ASP A 141 5.61 -3.06 14.34
CA ASP A 141 6.16 -2.76 15.66
C ASP A 141 5.94 -1.30 16.09
N VAL A 142 6.06 -0.36 15.13
CA VAL A 142 5.95 1.07 15.43
C VAL A 142 4.51 1.57 15.38
N LEU A 143 3.69 1.08 14.45
CA LEU A 143 2.29 1.50 14.28
C LEU A 143 1.34 0.82 15.28
N GLY A 144 1.72 -0.34 15.82
CA GLY A 144 0.87 -1.16 16.69
C GLY A 144 -0.16 -1.99 15.92
N GLU A 145 -0.90 -2.84 16.66
CA GLU A 145 -1.82 -3.82 16.08
C GLU A 145 -3.12 -3.22 15.52
N ASP A 146 -3.52 -2.05 16.01
CA ASP A 146 -4.80 -1.42 15.65
C ASP A 146 -4.77 -0.69 14.30
N LYS A 147 -3.58 -0.41 13.77
CA LYS A 147 -3.45 0.29 12.51
C LYS A 147 -3.51 -0.66 11.32
N TRP A 148 -4.24 -0.25 10.29
CA TRP A 148 -4.26 -0.94 9.01
C TRP A 148 -2.88 -0.87 8.36
N ILE A 149 -2.33 -2.00 7.97
CA ILE A 149 -1.18 -2.12 7.08
C ILE A 149 -1.60 -3.02 5.94
N SER A 150 -1.65 -2.50 4.72
CA SER A 150 -1.86 -3.31 3.53
C SER A 150 -0.66 -3.24 2.59
N VAL A 151 -0.63 -4.17 1.66
CA VAL A 151 0.40 -4.26 0.62
C VAL A 151 -0.32 -4.43 -0.71
N ALA A 152 0.03 -3.61 -1.70
CA ALA A 152 -0.35 -3.84 -3.08
C ALA A 152 0.70 -4.73 -3.78
N GLY A 153 0.24 -5.73 -4.50
CA GLY A 153 1.13 -6.65 -5.21
C GLY A 153 0.41 -7.46 -6.27
N THR A 154 1.19 -8.14 -7.11
CA THR A 154 0.62 -8.97 -8.18
C THR A 154 0.44 -10.43 -7.75
N GLY A 155 -0.46 -11.15 -8.42
CA GLY A 155 -0.73 -12.57 -8.15
C GLY A 155 0.09 -13.54 -9.00
N ASP A 156 1.09 -13.06 -9.70
CA ASP A 156 1.91 -13.92 -10.56
C ASP A 156 3.04 -14.61 -9.77
N THR A 157 3.50 -15.73 -10.32
CA THR A 157 4.57 -16.51 -9.71
C THR A 157 5.90 -15.75 -9.65
N GLY A 158 6.13 -14.78 -10.51
CA GLY A 158 7.31 -13.93 -10.50
C GLY A 158 7.36 -13.06 -9.25
N TYR A 159 6.25 -12.46 -8.86
CA TYR A 159 6.13 -11.68 -7.64
C TYR A 159 6.39 -12.55 -6.39
N ILE A 160 5.70 -13.69 -6.28
CA ILE A 160 5.86 -14.62 -5.14
C ILE A 160 7.30 -15.11 -5.02
N ASN A 161 7.95 -15.43 -6.15
CA ASN A 161 9.31 -15.96 -6.13
C ASN A 161 10.37 -14.89 -5.83
N ARG A 162 10.20 -13.66 -6.31
CA ARG A 162 11.20 -12.61 -6.27
C ARG A 162 10.95 -11.53 -5.22
N SER A 163 9.68 -11.14 -5.03
CA SER A 163 9.36 -9.87 -4.39
C SER A 163 8.79 -10.00 -2.98
N ALA A 164 8.07 -11.08 -2.64
CA ALA A 164 7.44 -11.18 -1.34
C ALA A 164 7.49 -12.60 -0.74
N GLU A 165 7.70 -12.67 0.56
CA GLU A 165 7.59 -13.90 1.36
C GLU A 165 6.16 -13.96 1.94
N ILE A 166 5.19 -14.38 1.10
CA ILE A 166 3.74 -14.27 1.39
C ILE A 166 3.37 -14.93 2.72
N ASP A 167 3.93 -16.08 3.04
CA ASP A 167 3.71 -16.82 4.28
C ASP A 167 4.19 -16.05 5.53
N LYS A 168 5.25 -15.25 5.38
CA LYS A 168 5.80 -14.45 6.47
C LYS A 168 5.14 -13.09 6.61
N ILE A 169 4.72 -12.46 5.51
CA ILE A 169 4.06 -11.16 5.59
C ILE A 169 2.58 -11.26 5.96
N ALA A 170 1.90 -12.37 5.63
CA ALA A 170 0.48 -12.56 5.91
C ALA A 170 0.07 -12.32 7.39
N PRO A 171 0.84 -12.76 8.41
CA PRO A 171 0.49 -12.47 9.80
C PRO A 171 0.79 -11.03 10.24
N ILE A 172 1.53 -10.25 9.45
CA ILE A 172 1.96 -8.88 9.77
C ILE A 172 0.96 -7.85 9.23
N ILE A 173 0.43 -8.12 8.03
CA ILE A 173 -0.43 -7.18 7.30
C ILE A 173 -1.91 -7.39 7.60
N THR A 174 -2.71 -6.36 7.37
CA THR A 174 -4.17 -6.44 7.48
C THR A 174 -4.78 -7.01 6.20
N TYR A 175 -4.32 -6.54 5.04
CA TYR A 175 -4.80 -6.96 3.72
C TYR A 175 -3.68 -7.02 2.70
N PHE A 176 -3.82 -7.95 1.76
CA PHE A 176 -3.03 -7.98 0.54
C PHE A 176 -3.92 -7.57 -0.63
N ASN A 177 -3.62 -6.42 -1.23
CA ASN A 177 -4.39 -5.82 -2.31
C ASN A 177 -3.86 -6.35 -3.65
N LEU A 178 -4.56 -7.33 -4.21
CA LEU A 178 -4.14 -7.97 -5.43
C LEU A 178 -4.42 -7.09 -6.65
N MET A 179 -3.36 -6.65 -7.33
CA MET A 179 -3.45 -5.88 -8.57
C MET A 179 -3.75 -6.80 -9.76
N SER A 180 -5.01 -7.16 -9.93
CA SER A 180 -5.50 -8.04 -11.00
C SER A 180 -5.97 -7.25 -12.23
N TYR A 181 -5.12 -6.35 -12.74
CA TYR A 181 -5.38 -5.48 -13.89
C TYR A 181 -4.10 -5.32 -14.74
N ASP A 182 -4.15 -4.51 -15.80
CA ASP A 182 -3.06 -4.25 -16.73
C ASP A 182 -2.50 -5.49 -17.47
N PHE A 183 -3.29 -6.56 -17.55
CA PHE A 183 -2.88 -7.80 -18.23
C PHE A 183 -2.65 -7.63 -19.74
N THR A 184 -3.07 -6.51 -20.33
CA THR A 184 -2.93 -6.19 -21.75
C THR A 184 -2.11 -4.94 -22.02
N ALA A 185 -1.41 -4.42 -21.00
CA ALA A 185 -0.58 -3.24 -21.14
C ALA A 185 0.50 -3.46 -22.22
N GLY A 186 0.52 -2.61 -23.24
CA GLY A 186 1.45 -2.68 -24.38
C GLY A 186 1.01 -3.56 -25.54
N GLU A 187 -0.10 -4.29 -25.47
CA GLU A 187 -0.66 -5.02 -26.61
C GLU A 187 -1.60 -4.11 -27.42
N THR A 188 -1.37 -4.02 -28.75
CA THR A 188 -2.27 -3.35 -29.67
C THR A 188 -3.41 -4.29 -30.05
N GLY A 189 -4.58 -4.12 -29.45
CA GLY A 189 -5.79 -4.86 -29.80
C GLY A 189 -6.52 -5.42 -28.59
N ASP A 190 -7.82 -5.48 -28.67
CA ASP A 190 -8.78 -6.13 -27.76
C ASP A 190 -8.66 -5.76 -26.26
N ARG A 191 -8.62 -4.46 -25.99
CA ARG A 191 -8.48 -3.90 -24.63
C ARG A 191 -9.63 -4.22 -23.65
N GLY A 192 -10.69 -4.85 -24.11
CA GLY A 192 -11.93 -5.03 -23.34
C GLY A 192 -12.14 -6.40 -22.72
N LYS A 193 -11.30 -7.39 -22.99
CA LYS A 193 -11.63 -8.80 -22.67
C LYS A 193 -10.78 -9.47 -21.59
N LYS A 194 -9.77 -8.79 -21.05
CA LYS A 194 -8.78 -9.42 -20.14
C LYS A 194 -8.68 -8.80 -18.75
N HIS A 195 -9.49 -7.80 -18.42
CA HIS A 195 -9.63 -7.33 -17.04
C HIS A 195 -10.70 -8.16 -16.33
N GLN A 196 -10.31 -8.78 -15.26
CA GLN A 196 -11.21 -9.47 -14.32
C GLN A 196 -11.14 -8.82 -12.97
#